data_fc11114cc84a0dc2d69e2699c4d1f3bb
#
_entry.id   fc11114cc84a0dc2d69e2699c4d1f3bb
#
_cell.length_a   1.000
_cell.length_b   1.000
_cell.length_c   1.000
_cell.angle_alpha   90.00
_cell.angle_beta   90.00
_cell.angle_gamma   90.00
#
_symmetry.space_group_name_H-M   'P 1'
#
loop_
_entity.id
_entity.type
_entity.pdbx_description
1 polymer ?
#
loop_
_entity_poly.entity_id
_entity_poly.type
_entity_poly.pdbx_seq_one_letter_code
_entity_poly.pdbx_strand_id
1 'polypeptide(L)'
;PPLYSSAASDVYKRQIQKGDVTVENLLAQDPDVVVMTLDQKKAAEESGFLADMDSAGLRYAFIDFRQDPLEHTAASMSLLGGLLDKDDRAAKFNDFYSQKVRTVTERVAGIEDRPDTLVWMAAGFNDCCSLAGDANIGKLVTAAGGHNLGPEVLGTDSSQITAEKLVELNPEKLIVTGGEWARDPNKTETYRHVELGYQADEKTAVETCAGPLQIPGIDLLDAPKTGNYYALYHQFYDNPFNVFALEAIAKWLHPEEFADVDPATDFEQFHADWLPYDYSGTFFIDPAHADS
;
A
#
# COMPACT_ATOMS: atom_id res chain seq x y z
N PRO A 1 -4.34 -4.56 -26.92
CA PRO A 1 -3.92 -5.59 -26.00
C PRO A 1 -3.88 -5.04 -24.59
N PRO A 2 -4.28 -5.80 -23.57
CA PRO A 2 -4.25 -5.29 -22.20
C PRO A 2 -2.81 -4.92 -21.83
N LEU A 3 -2.62 -3.69 -21.37
CA LEU A 3 -1.32 -3.12 -20.97
C LEU A 3 -0.75 -3.75 -19.67
N TYR A 4 -1.42 -4.74 -19.15
CA TYR A 4 -1.04 -5.46 -17.94
C TYR A 4 -0.81 -6.93 -18.24
N SER A 5 0.33 -7.23 -18.88
CA SER A 5 0.82 -8.59 -18.85
C SER A 5 1.57 -8.83 -17.53
N SER A 6 1.52 -10.05 -17.01
CA SER A 6 2.37 -10.49 -15.90
C SER A 6 3.85 -10.17 -16.12
N ALA A 7 4.28 -10.01 -17.38
CA ALA A 7 5.60 -9.54 -17.77
C ALA A 7 5.91 -8.10 -17.30
N ALA A 8 4.91 -7.20 -17.21
CA ALA A 8 5.13 -5.86 -16.67
C ALA A 8 5.43 -5.91 -15.16
N SER A 9 4.78 -6.79 -14.40
CA SER A 9 5.06 -6.96 -12.98
C SER A 9 6.46 -7.53 -12.71
N ASP A 10 7.02 -8.29 -13.64
CA ASP A 10 8.38 -8.85 -13.52
C ASP A 10 9.47 -7.81 -13.79
N VAL A 11 9.19 -6.77 -14.56
CA VAL A 11 10.10 -5.63 -14.77
C VAL A 11 10.27 -4.82 -13.48
N TYR A 12 9.22 -4.69 -12.67
CA TYR A 12 9.26 -3.94 -11.41
C TYR A 12 10.00 -4.66 -10.25
N LYS A 13 10.29 -5.95 -10.37
CA LYS A 13 10.97 -6.73 -9.33
C LYS A 13 12.49 -6.65 -9.37
N ARG A 14 13.08 -5.93 -10.33
CA ARG A 14 14.52 -5.75 -10.42
C ARG A 14 14.98 -4.72 -9.40
N GLN A 15 15.55 -5.21 -8.31
CA GLN A 15 16.10 -4.36 -7.25
C GLN A 15 17.60 -4.17 -7.45
N ILE A 16 18.07 -2.93 -7.26
CA ILE A 16 19.50 -2.56 -7.34
C ILE A 16 20.32 -3.45 -6.40
N GLN A 17 19.82 -3.73 -5.21
CA GLN A 17 20.48 -4.59 -4.22
C GLN A 17 20.73 -6.03 -4.67
N LYS A 18 19.96 -6.53 -5.63
CA LYS A 18 20.13 -7.90 -6.17
C LYS A 18 21.02 -7.95 -7.41
N GLY A 19 21.52 -6.79 -7.88
CA GLY A 19 22.31 -6.69 -9.11
C GLY A 19 21.53 -6.97 -10.39
N ASP A 20 20.20 -6.99 -10.33
CA ASP A 20 19.34 -7.25 -11.49
C ASP A 20 19.28 -6.03 -12.43
N VAL A 21 19.57 -4.84 -11.93
CA VAL A 21 19.65 -3.59 -12.70
C VAL A 21 21.11 -3.15 -12.74
N THR A 22 21.68 -3.05 -13.94
CA THR A 22 23.03 -2.55 -14.18
C THR A 22 23.01 -1.31 -15.07
N VAL A 23 24.05 -0.47 -14.96
CA VAL A 23 24.18 0.72 -15.80
C VAL A 23 24.23 0.35 -17.28
N GLU A 24 24.87 -0.78 -17.65
CA GLU A 24 24.93 -1.27 -19.03
C GLU A 24 23.53 -1.61 -19.55
N ASN A 25 22.70 -2.26 -18.71
CA ASN A 25 21.33 -2.58 -19.11
C ASN A 25 20.45 -1.33 -19.28
N LEU A 26 20.69 -0.29 -18.46
CA LEU A 26 20.01 0.99 -18.61
C LEU A 26 20.45 1.70 -19.88
N LEU A 27 21.75 1.79 -20.15
CA LEU A 27 22.29 2.38 -21.38
C LEU A 27 21.76 1.70 -22.65
N ALA A 28 21.57 0.39 -22.60
CA ALA A 28 21.00 -0.36 -23.72
C ALA A 28 19.53 -0.01 -24.02
N GLN A 29 18.81 0.59 -23.05
CA GLN A 29 17.44 1.07 -23.25
C GLN A 29 17.38 2.53 -23.72
N ASP A 30 18.51 3.25 -23.72
CA ASP A 30 18.64 4.67 -24.12
C ASP A 30 17.56 5.56 -23.47
N PRO A 31 17.41 5.57 -22.12
CA PRO A 31 16.35 6.32 -21.46
C PRO A 31 16.66 7.81 -21.40
N ASP A 32 15.65 8.65 -21.54
CA ASP A 32 15.78 10.09 -21.29
C ASP A 32 16.03 10.40 -19.82
N VAL A 33 15.44 9.62 -18.93
CA VAL A 33 15.57 9.71 -17.46
C VAL A 33 15.25 8.37 -16.81
N VAL A 34 15.98 8.03 -15.75
CA VAL A 34 15.70 6.86 -14.91
C VAL A 34 14.98 7.33 -13.64
N VAL A 35 13.76 6.86 -13.41
CA VAL A 35 13.01 7.17 -12.20
C VAL A 35 13.13 5.99 -11.22
N MET A 36 13.54 6.29 -9.99
CA MET A 36 13.74 5.33 -8.91
C MET A 36 12.89 5.71 -7.70
N THR A 37 12.57 4.73 -6.86
CA THR A 37 11.90 4.99 -5.59
C THR A 37 12.90 5.45 -4.53
N LEU A 38 12.49 6.36 -3.65
CA LEU A 38 13.37 7.01 -2.67
C LEU A 38 13.98 6.02 -1.67
N ASP A 39 13.29 4.94 -1.36
CA ASP A 39 13.78 3.87 -0.49
C ASP A 39 15.02 3.14 -1.05
N GLN A 40 15.24 3.20 -2.37
CA GLN A 40 16.41 2.63 -3.04
C GLN A 40 17.62 3.58 -3.03
N LYS A 41 17.43 4.87 -2.69
CA LYS A 41 18.48 5.89 -2.80
C LYS A 41 19.73 5.52 -2.02
N LYS A 42 19.57 5.16 -0.76
CA LYS A 42 20.70 4.79 0.11
C LYS A 42 21.49 3.61 -0.45
N ALA A 43 20.80 2.56 -0.87
CA ALA A 43 21.45 1.38 -1.47
C ALA A 43 22.17 1.72 -2.79
N ALA A 44 21.57 2.57 -3.63
CA ALA A 44 22.17 3.03 -4.87
C ALA A 44 23.43 3.90 -4.64
N GLU A 45 23.43 4.74 -3.60
CA GLU A 45 24.61 5.52 -3.18
C GLU A 45 25.73 4.60 -2.65
N GLU A 46 25.40 3.71 -1.70
CA GLU A 46 26.37 2.83 -1.03
C GLU A 46 26.99 1.80 -1.99
N SER A 47 26.27 1.36 -2.99
CA SER A 47 26.78 0.43 -4.03
C SER A 47 27.65 1.11 -5.10
N GLY A 48 27.69 2.44 -5.14
CA GLY A 48 28.35 3.20 -6.21
C GLY A 48 27.49 3.30 -7.50
N PHE A 49 26.30 2.75 -7.52
CA PHE A 49 25.44 2.73 -8.71
C PHE A 49 25.12 4.14 -9.27
N LEU A 50 24.88 5.13 -8.37
CA LEU A 50 24.65 6.51 -8.81
C LEU A 50 25.90 7.15 -9.43
N ALA A 51 27.09 6.88 -8.87
CA ALA A 51 28.35 7.36 -9.44
C ALA A 51 28.63 6.77 -10.83
N ASP A 52 28.28 5.51 -11.03
CA ASP A 52 28.37 4.84 -12.33
C ASP A 52 27.37 5.44 -13.34
N MET A 53 26.12 5.74 -12.91
CA MET A 53 25.14 6.43 -13.73
C MET A 53 25.59 7.84 -14.15
N ASP A 54 26.14 8.63 -13.20
CA ASP A 54 26.71 9.95 -13.47
C ASP A 54 27.85 9.87 -14.49
N SER A 55 28.74 8.89 -14.33
CA SER A 55 29.87 8.64 -15.25
C SER A 55 29.40 8.25 -16.66
N ALA A 56 28.27 7.56 -16.73
CA ALA A 56 27.63 7.15 -17.98
C ALA A 56 26.76 8.27 -18.63
N GLY A 57 26.57 9.40 -17.95
CA GLY A 57 25.73 10.51 -18.39
C GLY A 57 24.24 10.23 -18.33
N LEU A 58 23.81 9.23 -17.56
CA LEU A 58 22.41 8.92 -17.33
C LEU A 58 21.81 9.92 -16.33
N ARG A 59 20.67 10.49 -16.71
CA ARG A 59 19.88 11.34 -15.81
C ARG A 59 18.96 10.48 -14.97
N TYR A 60 18.81 10.82 -13.70
CA TYR A 60 17.90 10.09 -12.80
C TYR A 60 17.18 11.03 -11.84
N ALA A 61 16.05 10.54 -11.31
CA ALA A 61 15.24 11.23 -10.32
C ALA A 61 14.67 10.22 -9.31
N PHE A 62 14.36 10.70 -8.11
CA PHE A 62 13.72 9.88 -7.08
C PHE A 62 12.29 10.37 -6.83
N ILE A 63 11.37 9.41 -6.70
CA ILE A 63 9.98 9.64 -6.27
C ILE A 63 9.70 8.80 -5.03
N ASP A 64 8.72 9.22 -4.23
CA ASP A 64 8.31 8.48 -3.05
C ASP A 64 6.80 8.51 -2.88
N PHE A 65 6.22 7.31 -2.83
CA PHE A 65 4.83 7.07 -2.42
C PHE A 65 4.78 6.14 -1.21
N ARG A 66 5.96 5.73 -0.69
CA ARG A 66 6.10 4.64 0.24
C ARG A 66 6.61 5.07 1.62
N GLN A 67 7.73 5.79 1.71
CA GLN A 67 8.35 6.14 3.00
C GLN A 67 7.48 7.12 3.75
N ASP A 68 7.07 8.19 3.06
CA ASP A 68 6.14 9.18 3.58
C ASP A 68 5.08 9.55 2.53
N PRO A 69 4.04 8.72 2.39
CA PRO A 69 3.05 8.91 1.32
C PRO A 69 2.34 10.26 1.40
N LEU A 70 2.05 10.77 2.61
CA LEU A 70 1.30 12.01 2.77
C LEU A 70 2.14 13.25 2.43
N GLU A 71 3.42 13.24 2.78
CA GLU A 71 4.34 14.36 2.52
C GLU A 71 4.88 14.34 1.09
N HIS A 72 5.16 13.15 0.54
CA HIS A 72 5.94 13.04 -0.69
C HIS A 72 5.12 12.78 -1.95
N THR A 73 3.85 12.34 -1.86
CA THR A 73 3.05 12.02 -3.05
C THR A 73 2.89 13.23 -3.97
N ALA A 74 2.49 14.39 -3.44
CA ALA A 74 2.28 15.58 -4.25
C ALA A 74 3.59 16.08 -4.91
N ALA A 75 4.71 16.04 -4.17
CA ALA A 75 6.02 16.40 -4.71
C ALA A 75 6.48 15.45 -5.81
N SER A 76 6.29 14.14 -5.61
CA SER A 76 6.60 13.10 -6.60
C SER A 76 5.77 13.25 -7.87
N MET A 77 4.48 13.57 -7.73
CA MET A 77 3.60 13.82 -8.88
C MET A 77 3.99 15.11 -9.63
N SER A 78 4.40 16.16 -8.92
CA SER A 78 4.92 17.37 -9.56
C SER A 78 6.19 17.10 -10.35
N LEU A 79 7.12 16.32 -9.78
CA LEU A 79 8.34 15.91 -10.46
C LEU A 79 8.04 15.11 -11.74
N LEU A 80 7.14 14.13 -11.65
CA LEU A 80 6.71 13.34 -12.81
C LEU A 80 6.01 14.22 -13.86
N GLY A 81 5.20 15.19 -13.42
CA GLY A 81 4.57 16.18 -14.30
C GLY A 81 5.61 16.96 -15.12
N GLY A 82 6.63 17.50 -14.45
CA GLY A 82 7.72 18.22 -15.12
C GLY A 82 8.56 17.36 -16.05
N LEU A 83 8.85 16.11 -15.67
CA LEU A 83 9.59 15.15 -16.51
C LEU A 83 8.83 14.74 -17.78
N LEU A 84 7.51 14.77 -17.75
CA LEU A 84 6.62 14.30 -18.82
C LEU A 84 5.91 15.43 -19.58
N ASP A 85 6.23 16.70 -19.33
CA ASP A 85 5.51 17.87 -19.85
C ASP A 85 3.99 17.82 -19.54
N LYS A 86 3.66 17.46 -18.32
CA LYS A 86 2.28 17.30 -17.81
C LYS A 86 2.03 18.08 -16.51
N ASP A 87 2.69 19.22 -16.33
CA ASP A 87 2.60 20.03 -15.11
C ASP A 87 1.17 20.38 -14.73
N ASP A 88 0.32 20.78 -15.69
CA ASP A 88 -1.09 21.11 -15.44
C ASP A 88 -1.89 19.90 -14.92
N ARG A 89 -1.58 18.69 -15.41
CA ARG A 89 -2.23 17.46 -14.96
C ARG A 89 -1.77 17.08 -13.55
N ALA A 90 -0.47 17.19 -13.28
CA ALA A 90 0.11 16.97 -11.97
C ALA A 90 -0.45 17.96 -10.95
N ALA A 91 -0.58 19.23 -11.28
CA ALA A 91 -1.17 20.24 -10.41
C ALA A 91 -2.63 19.90 -10.04
N LYS A 92 -3.46 19.54 -11.03
CA LYS A 92 -4.85 19.12 -10.79
C LYS A 92 -4.93 17.87 -9.88
N PHE A 93 -4.05 16.90 -10.11
CA PHE A 93 -3.97 15.71 -9.25
C PHE A 93 -3.57 16.11 -7.82
N ASN A 94 -2.58 16.97 -7.67
CA ASN A 94 -2.12 17.41 -6.34
C ASN A 94 -3.19 18.20 -5.59
N ASP A 95 -4.00 19.01 -6.27
CA ASP A 95 -5.17 19.67 -5.68
C ASP A 95 -6.20 18.66 -5.19
N PHE A 96 -6.55 17.68 -6.03
CA PHE A 96 -7.45 16.58 -5.68
C PHE A 96 -6.91 15.80 -4.47
N TYR A 97 -5.66 15.33 -4.53
CA TYR A 97 -5.01 14.56 -3.48
C TYR A 97 -4.98 15.32 -2.14
N SER A 98 -4.52 16.57 -2.18
CA SER A 98 -4.42 17.42 -0.99
C SER A 98 -5.79 17.72 -0.37
N GLN A 99 -6.83 17.86 -1.19
CA GLN A 99 -8.19 18.05 -0.71
C GLN A 99 -8.69 16.81 0.02
N LYS A 100 -8.51 15.61 -0.56
CA LYS A 100 -8.89 14.34 0.05
C LYS A 100 -8.17 14.12 1.39
N VAL A 101 -6.85 14.28 1.42
CA VAL A 101 -6.04 14.16 2.66
C VAL A 101 -6.54 15.13 3.72
N ARG A 102 -6.73 16.40 3.36
CA ARG A 102 -7.21 17.43 4.29
C ARG A 102 -8.60 17.10 4.83
N THR A 103 -9.52 16.64 3.97
CA THR A 103 -10.88 16.25 4.40
C THR A 103 -10.82 15.18 5.48
N VAL A 104 -9.98 14.17 5.34
CA VAL A 104 -9.82 13.12 6.36
C VAL A 104 -9.19 13.70 7.63
N THR A 105 -8.04 14.37 7.49
CA THR A 105 -7.26 14.82 8.66
C THR A 105 -7.99 15.89 9.48
N GLU A 106 -8.72 16.81 8.84
CA GLU A 106 -9.55 17.81 9.54
C GLU A 106 -10.73 17.14 10.25
N ARG A 107 -11.36 16.12 9.64
CA ARG A 107 -12.51 15.42 10.23
C ARG A 107 -12.11 14.65 11.49
N VAL A 108 -10.93 14.03 11.51
CA VAL A 108 -10.44 13.28 12.68
C VAL A 108 -9.74 14.13 13.73
N ALA A 109 -9.41 15.39 13.43
CA ALA A 109 -8.64 16.26 14.34
C ALA A 109 -9.32 16.49 15.71
N GLY A 110 -10.66 16.45 15.74
CA GLY A 110 -11.47 16.64 16.96
C GLY A 110 -11.86 15.34 17.67
N ILE A 111 -11.50 14.19 17.13
CA ILE A 111 -11.84 12.89 17.71
C ILE A 111 -10.79 12.53 18.75
N GLU A 112 -11.23 12.29 20.00
CA GLU A 112 -10.34 11.88 21.09
C GLU A 112 -10.05 10.37 21.07
N ASP A 113 -11.03 9.58 20.63
CA ASP A 113 -10.91 8.14 20.51
C ASP A 113 -9.94 7.76 19.38
N ARG A 114 -8.91 7.00 19.72
CA ARG A 114 -7.84 6.56 18.82
C ARG A 114 -7.69 5.04 18.91
N PRO A 115 -8.49 4.27 18.16
CA PRO A 115 -8.48 2.81 18.30
C PRO A 115 -7.09 2.22 18.06
N ASP A 116 -6.67 1.31 18.92
CA ASP A 116 -5.44 0.54 18.80
C ASP A 116 -5.48 -0.30 17.52
N THR A 117 -4.63 0.02 16.56
CA THR A 117 -4.69 -0.50 15.21
C THR A 117 -3.36 -1.14 14.81
N LEU A 118 -3.42 -2.32 14.17
CA LEU A 118 -2.27 -2.92 13.50
C LEU A 118 -2.58 -3.16 12.02
N VAL A 119 -1.55 -2.96 11.19
CA VAL A 119 -1.58 -3.33 9.77
C VAL A 119 -0.66 -4.53 9.56
N TRP A 120 -1.24 -5.65 9.21
CA TRP A 120 -0.53 -6.88 8.83
C TRP A 120 -0.36 -6.92 7.31
N MET A 121 0.86 -6.66 6.86
CA MET A 121 1.24 -6.57 5.46
C MET A 121 1.31 -7.95 4.81
N ALA A 122 0.72 -8.10 3.60
CA ALA A 122 0.74 -9.34 2.81
C ALA A 122 0.32 -10.57 3.62
N ALA A 123 -0.79 -10.45 4.35
CA ALA A 123 -1.27 -11.47 5.26
C ALA A 123 -1.54 -12.80 4.54
N GLY A 124 -0.98 -13.88 5.06
CA GLY A 124 -1.08 -15.23 4.50
C GLY A 124 -0.19 -15.49 3.29
N PHE A 125 0.54 -14.50 2.76
CA PHE A 125 1.50 -14.68 1.67
C PHE A 125 2.88 -15.12 2.15
N ASN A 126 3.32 -14.57 3.28
CA ASN A 126 4.55 -14.96 3.97
C ASN A 126 4.21 -15.53 5.34
N ASP A 127 5.24 -16.09 6.00
CA ASP A 127 5.10 -16.48 7.41
C ASP A 127 4.63 -15.27 8.25
N CYS A 128 3.85 -15.55 9.25
CA CYS A 128 3.28 -14.53 10.15
C CYS A 128 4.37 -13.81 10.95
N CYS A 129 4.22 -12.52 11.21
CA CYS A 129 3.31 -11.53 10.72
C CYS A 129 4.12 -10.30 10.37
N SER A 130 4.08 -9.85 9.12
CA SER A 130 4.79 -8.65 8.71
C SER A 130 3.95 -7.41 9.03
N LEU A 131 4.44 -6.50 9.85
CA LEU A 131 3.70 -5.30 10.28
C LEU A 131 4.23 -4.03 9.65
N ALA A 132 3.35 -3.06 9.44
CA ALA A 132 3.72 -1.70 9.11
C ALA A 132 4.06 -0.91 10.39
N GLY A 133 5.24 -0.29 10.41
CA GLY A 133 5.70 0.62 11.47
C GLY A 133 5.28 2.07 11.24
N ASP A 134 6.20 3.03 11.47
CA ASP A 134 5.97 4.48 11.29
C ASP A 134 6.33 4.93 9.86
N ALA A 135 5.90 4.17 8.87
CA ALA A 135 6.04 4.49 7.47
C ALA A 135 4.87 3.89 6.70
N ASN A 136 4.71 4.25 5.43
CA ASN A 136 3.81 3.54 4.55
C ASN A 136 2.35 3.61 5.03
N ILE A 137 1.62 2.48 4.95
CA ILE A 137 0.23 2.38 5.44
C ILE A 137 0.12 2.68 6.94
N GLY A 138 1.17 2.43 7.73
CA GLY A 138 1.18 2.79 9.15
C GLY A 138 1.01 4.28 9.41
N LYS A 139 1.57 5.16 8.57
CA LYS A 139 1.33 6.61 8.62
C LYS A 139 -0.11 6.97 8.26
N LEU A 140 -0.72 6.23 7.34
CA LEU A 140 -2.13 6.44 6.99
C LEU A 140 -3.06 6.11 8.17
N VAL A 141 -2.74 5.07 8.97
CA VAL A 141 -3.48 4.77 10.22
C VAL A 141 -3.46 5.96 11.17
N THR A 142 -2.29 6.54 11.42
CA THR A 142 -2.15 7.70 12.30
C THR A 142 -2.91 8.91 11.75
N ALA A 143 -2.79 9.18 10.45
CA ALA A 143 -3.48 10.29 9.79
C ALA A 143 -5.01 10.11 9.74
N ALA A 144 -5.47 8.86 9.71
CA ALA A 144 -6.88 8.48 9.77
C ALA A 144 -7.46 8.50 11.19
N GLY A 145 -6.68 8.90 12.18
CA GLY A 145 -7.15 9.01 13.56
C GLY A 145 -6.99 7.75 14.41
N GLY A 146 -6.26 6.75 13.95
CA GLY A 146 -5.92 5.56 14.74
C GLY A 146 -4.67 5.71 15.59
N HIS A 147 -4.49 4.84 16.55
CA HIS A 147 -3.25 4.62 17.27
C HIS A 147 -2.53 3.41 16.64
N ASN A 148 -1.51 3.67 15.83
CA ASN A 148 -0.73 2.60 15.18
C ASN A 148 0.23 1.97 16.19
N LEU A 149 -0.01 0.72 16.57
CA LEU A 149 0.85 -0.03 17.51
C LEU A 149 2.17 -0.51 16.87
N GLY A 150 2.28 -0.46 15.54
CA GLY A 150 3.47 -0.94 14.82
C GLY A 150 4.78 -0.33 15.31
N PRO A 151 4.93 1.01 15.43
CA PRO A 151 6.15 1.67 15.89
C PRO A 151 6.61 1.23 17.30
N GLU A 152 5.68 0.97 18.20
CA GLU A 152 5.99 0.55 19.57
C GLU A 152 6.62 -0.83 19.64
N VAL A 153 6.28 -1.68 18.66
CA VAL A 153 6.69 -3.08 18.62
C VAL A 153 7.93 -3.28 17.78
N LEU A 154 8.05 -2.55 16.67
CA LEU A 154 9.07 -2.85 15.67
C LEU A 154 10.34 -2.02 15.85
N GLY A 155 10.25 -0.77 16.29
CA GLY A 155 11.36 0.18 16.31
C GLY A 155 11.95 0.49 14.92
N THR A 156 11.27 0.08 13.85
CA THR A 156 11.65 0.24 12.43
C THR A 156 10.40 0.52 11.59
N ASP A 157 10.58 0.85 10.31
CA ASP A 157 9.48 1.15 9.37
C ASP A 157 8.57 -0.06 9.11
N SER A 158 9.14 -1.26 9.12
CA SER A 158 8.42 -2.52 9.01
C SER A 158 9.29 -3.68 9.49
N SER A 159 8.68 -4.71 10.06
CA SER A 159 9.37 -5.94 10.45
C SER A 159 8.37 -7.08 10.66
N GLN A 160 8.91 -8.27 10.94
CA GLN A 160 8.10 -9.44 11.30
C GLN A 160 8.05 -9.65 12.81
N ILE A 161 6.87 -10.05 13.27
CA ILE A 161 6.64 -10.57 14.63
C ILE A 161 6.06 -11.98 14.54
N THR A 162 6.01 -12.69 15.65
CA THR A 162 5.36 -14.00 15.70
C THR A 162 3.85 -13.87 15.85
N ALA A 163 3.11 -14.94 15.55
CA ALA A 163 1.68 -15.00 15.77
C ALA A 163 1.31 -14.80 17.25
N GLU A 164 2.11 -15.38 18.16
CA GLU A 164 1.93 -15.22 19.62
C GLU A 164 2.07 -13.75 20.02
N LYS A 165 3.02 -13.01 19.41
CA LYS A 165 3.19 -11.59 19.71
C LYS A 165 2.02 -10.76 19.18
N LEU A 166 1.48 -11.09 18.00
CA LEU A 166 0.28 -10.43 17.48
C LEU A 166 -0.93 -10.67 18.40
N VAL A 167 -1.09 -11.89 18.88
CA VAL A 167 -2.15 -12.24 19.86
C VAL A 167 -1.97 -11.54 21.21
N GLU A 168 -0.74 -11.41 21.69
CA GLU A 168 -0.43 -10.65 22.92
C GLU A 168 -0.83 -9.17 22.79
N LEU A 169 -0.59 -8.56 21.62
CA LEU A 169 -0.95 -7.18 21.34
C LEU A 169 -2.46 -6.98 21.22
N ASN A 170 -3.16 -7.96 20.66
CA ASN A 170 -4.61 -7.99 20.49
C ASN A 170 -5.22 -6.64 20.12
N PRO A 171 -4.89 -6.08 18.95
CA PRO A 171 -5.35 -4.76 18.56
C PRO A 171 -6.88 -4.69 18.49
N GLU A 172 -7.44 -3.50 18.72
CA GLU A 172 -8.89 -3.28 18.57
C GLU A 172 -9.32 -3.37 17.11
N LYS A 173 -8.45 -2.89 16.20
CA LYS A 173 -8.65 -2.94 14.75
C LYS A 173 -7.48 -3.65 14.08
N LEU A 174 -7.78 -4.65 13.28
CA LEU A 174 -6.78 -5.37 12.48
C LEU A 174 -7.05 -5.16 11.00
N ILE A 175 -6.12 -4.50 10.32
CA ILE A 175 -6.16 -4.30 8.88
C ILE A 175 -5.13 -5.24 8.26
N VAL A 176 -5.56 -6.08 7.34
CA VAL A 176 -4.65 -6.92 6.56
C VAL A 176 -4.49 -6.38 5.16
N THR A 177 -3.32 -6.58 4.53
CA THR A 177 -3.19 -6.24 3.12
C THR A 177 -3.13 -7.50 2.28
N GLY A 178 -3.80 -7.43 1.12
CA GLY A 178 -3.89 -8.51 0.14
C GLY A 178 -3.53 -8.06 -1.26
N GLY A 179 -3.23 -9.01 -2.14
CA GLY A 179 -2.84 -8.72 -3.51
C GLY A 179 -2.96 -9.92 -4.44
N GLU A 180 -2.72 -9.67 -5.73
CA GLU A 180 -2.79 -10.67 -6.81
C GLU A 180 -1.44 -11.37 -7.00
N TRP A 181 -0.95 -12.01 -5.95
CA TRP A 181 0.33 -12.72 -6.02
C TRP A 181 0.16 -14.15 -6.50
N ALA A 182 1.03 -14.56 -7.42
CA ALA A 182 1.11 -15.95 -7.82
C ALA A 182 1.56 -16.80 -6.63
N ARG A 183 0.85 -17.90 -6.39
CA ARG A 183 1.27 -18.90 -5.42
C ARG A 183 2.53 -19.59 -5.90
N ASP A 184 3.50 -19.79 -5.02
CA ASP A 184 4.65 -20.65 -5.30
C ASP A 184 4.18 -22.12 -5.29
N PRO A 185 4.19 -22.81 -6.43
CA PRO A 185 3.73 -24.20 -6.51
C PRO A 185 4.61 -25.17 -5.69
N ASN A 186 5.80 -24.72 -5.26
CA ASN A 186 6.74 -25.53 -4.46
C ASN A 186 6.60 -25.27 -2.96
N LYS A 187 5.86 -24.22 -2.56
CA LYS A 187 5.51 -24.02 -1.15
C LYS A 187 4.22 -24.75 -0.83
N THR A 188 4.28 -25.64 0.14
CA THR A 188 3.10 -26.17 0.82
C THR A 188 2.52 -25.04 1.71
N GLU A 189 1.99 -24.01 1.08
CA GLU A 189 1.30 -22.96 1.83
C GLU A 189 0.05 -23.58 2.47
N THR A 190 0.06 -23.60 3.77
CA THR A 190 -1.06 -24.13 4.56
C THR A 190 -2.23 -23.13 4.57
N TYR A 191 -1.94 -21.85 4.32
CA TYR A 191 -2.90 -20.76 4.44
C TYR A 191 -2.99 -19.96 3.14
N ARG A 192 -4.20 -19.50 2.83
CA ARG A 192 -4.47 -18.67 1.67
C ARG A 192 -4.20 -17.22 2.02
N HIS A 193 -3.45 -16.50 1.19
CA HIS A 193 -3.32 -15.05 1.32
C HIS A 193 -4.61 -14.35 0.86
N VAL A 194 -4.81 -13.12 1.33
CA VAL A 194 -5.92 -12.28 0.90
C VAL A 194 -5.72 -11.87 -0.56
N GLU A 195 -6.69 -12.15 -1.41
CA GLU A 195 -6.67 -11.77 -2.83
C GLU A 195 -7.47 -10.47 -3.02
N LEU A 196 -6.78 -9.39 -3.39
CA LEU A 196 -7.35 -8.08 -3.70
C LEU A 196 -6.63 -7.49 -4.91
N GLY A 197 -7.34 -6.69 -5.70
CA GLY A 197 -6.80 -6.03 -6.86
C GLY A 197 -7.74 -6.06 -8.05
N TYR A 198 -7.21 -5.75 -9.22
CA TYR A 198 -7.99 -5.57 -10.45
C TYR A 198 -8.65 -6.84 -10.99
N GLN A 199 -8.18 -8.02 -10.62
CA GLN A 199 -8.69 -9.32 -11.10
C GLN A 199 -9.45 -10.09 -10.00
N ALA A 200 -9.43 -9.61 -8.75
CA ALA A 200 -10.11 -10.24 -7.64
C ALA A 200 -11.59 -9.78 -7.63
N ASP A 201 -12.53 -10.68 -7.81
CA ASP A 201 -13.93 -10.37 -7.55
C ASP A 201 -14.22 -10.33 -6.03
N GLU A 202 -15.31 -9.67 -5.65
CA GLU A 202 -15.68 -9.47 -4.26
C GLU A 202 -15.84 -10.81 -3.51
N LYS A 203 -16.42 -11.80 -4.14
CA LYS A 203 -16.58 -13.14 -3.56
C LYS A 203 -15.23 -13.76 -3.22
N THR A 204 -14.28 -13.72 -4.15
CA THR A 204 -12.92 -14.21 -3.94
C THR A 204 -12.22 -13.43 -2.83
N ALA A 205 -12.37 -12.11 -2.82
CA ALA A 205 -11.78 -11.25 -1.80
C ALA A 205 -12.30 -11.60 -0.39
N VAL A 206 -13.63 -11.74 -0.23
CA VAL A 206 -14.27 -12.14 1.04
C VAL A 206 -13.83 -13.54 1.48
N GLU A 207 -13.89 -14.54 0.58
CA GLU A 207 -13.48 -15.91 0.89
C GLU A 207 -12.00 -15.99 1.33
N THR A 208 -11.13 -15.21 0.71
CA THR A 208 -9.69 -15.24 1.01
C THR A 208 -9.32 -14.48 2.28
N CYS A 209 -10.15 -13.52 2.73
CA CYS A 209 -9.96 -12.84 4.02
C CYS A 209 -9.92 -13.82 5.20
N ALA A 210 -10.58 -14.98 5.09
CA ALA A 210 -10.54 -16.01 6.13
C ALA A 210 -9.20 -16.78 6.17
N GLY A 211 -8.37 -16.68 5.14
CA GLY A 211 -7.12 -17.44 5.03
C GLY A 211 -6.12 -17.14 6.16
N PRO A 212 -5.72 -15.87 6.39
CA PRO A 212 -4.80 -15.51 7.46
C PRO A 212 -5.29 -15.90 8.86
N LEU A 213 -6.62 -15.94 9.07
CA LEU A 213 -7.22 -16.32 10.35
C LEU A 213 -7.08 -17.81 10.68
N GLN A 214 -6.68 -18.64 9.70
CA GLN A 214 -6.43 -20.07 9.91
C GLN A 214 -5.03 -20.34 10.46
N ILE A 215 -4.15 -19.35 10.55
CA ILE A 215 -2.83 -19.48 11.16
C ILE A 215 -3.00 -19.76 12.65
N PRO A 216 -2.34 -20.80 13.22
CA PRO A 216 -2.49 -21.19 14.60
C PRO A 216 -2.33 -20.04 15.59
N GLY A 217 -3.32 -19.83 16.44
CA GLY A 217 -3.36 -18.78 17.44
C GLY A 217 -4.02 -17.48 16.97
N ILE A 218 -4.08 -17.20 15.67
CA ILE A 218 -4.71 -15.96 15.15
C ILE A 218 -6.22 -15.94 15.42
N ASP A 219 -6.85 -17.09 15.51
CA ASP A 219 -8.24 -17.26 15.93
C ASP A 219 -8.54 -16.76 17.36
N LEU A 220 -7.50 -16.51 18.16
CA LEU A 220 -7.63 -15.94 19.49
C LEU A 220 -7.86 -14.42 19.48
N LEU A 221 -7.49 -13.72 18.42
CA LEU A 221 -7.70 -12.27 18.29
C LEU A 221 -9.18 -11.89 18.43
N ASP A 222 -9.43 -10.75 19.07
CA ASP A 222 -10.78 -10.23 19.26
C ASP A 222 -11.27 -9.42 18.06
N ALA A 223 -10.40 -8.71 17.36
CA ALA A 223 -10.77 -7.89 16.20
C ALA A 223 -11.61 -8.65 15.14
N PRO A 224 -11.26 -9.85 14.68
CA PRO A 224 -12.09 -10.61 13.75
C PRO A 224 -13.45 -11.03 14.35
N LYS A 225 -13.51 -11.30 15.65
CA LYS A 225 -14.74 -11.74 16.34
C LYS A 225 -15.75 -10.61 16.53
N THR A 226 -15.23 -9.37 16.62
CA THR A 226 -16.03 -8.16 16.87
C THR A 226 -16.34 -7.38 15.59
N GLY A 227 -15.99 -7.92 14.40
CA GLY A 227 -16.19 -7.26 13.12
C GLY A 227 -15.18 -6.12 12.83
N ASN A 228 -14.06 -6.09 13.54
CA ASN A 228 -13.01 -5.10 13.42
C ASN A 228 -11.78 -5.60 12.62
N TYR A 229 -12.05 -6.44 11.64
CA TYR A 229 -11.06 -7.04 10.75
C TYR A 229 -11.35 -6.59 9.32
N TYR A 230 -10.37 -5.99 8.65
CA TYR A 230 -10.54 -5.35 7.35
C TYR A 230 -9.43 -5.75 6.39
N ALA A 231 -9.69 -5.73 5.10
CA ALA A 231 -8.68 -6.02 4.10
C ALA A 231 -8.54 -4.87 3.09
N LEU A 232 -7.29 -4.51 2.80
CA LEU A 232 -6.89 -3.41 1.95
C LEU A 232 -5.96 -3.91 0.84
N TYR A 233 -6.14 -3.39 -0.38
CA TYR A 233 -5.22 -3.71 -1.47
C TYR A 233 -3.79 -3.28 -1.16
N HIS A 234 -2.87 -4.24 -1.22
CA HIS A 234 -1.49 -4.07 -0.78
C HIS A 234 -0.76 -2.96 -1.51
N GLN A 235 -0.98 -2.85 -2.83
CA GLN A 235 -0.22 -1.91 -3.66
C GLN A 235 -0.53 -0.43 -3.40
N PHE A 236 -1.55 -0.10 -2.60
CA PHE A 236 -1.73 1.28 -2.13
C PHE A 236 -0.53 1.80 -1.33
N TYR A 237 0.34 0.90 -0.87
CA TYR A 237 1.53 1.27 -0.12
C TYR A 237 2.61 1.95 -0.97
N ASP A 238 2.58 1.85 -2.29
CA ASP A 238 3.66 2.27 -3.19
C ASP A 238 3.15 2.92 -4.48
N ASN A 239 2.04 3.66 -4.38
CA ASN A 239 1.49 4.38 -5.52
C ASN A 239 0.73 5.64 -5.07
N PRO A 240 0.43 6.58 -5.98
CA PRO A 240 -0.26 7.83 -5.65
C PRO A 240 -1.75 7.65 -5.26
N PHE A 241 -2.29 6.43 -5.30
CA PHE A 241 -3.67 6.13 -4.91
C PHE A 241 -3.81 5.85 -3.41
N ASN A 242 -2.75 6.01 -2.63
CA ASN A 242 -2.73 5.80 -1.18
C ASN A 242 -3.78 6.64 -0.41
N VAL A 243 -4.28 7.71 -1.00
CA VAL A 243 -5.35 8.53 -0.43
C VAL A 243 -6.66 7.75 -0.27
N PHE A 244 -6.95 6.78 -1.15
CA PHE A 244 -8.14 5.92 -1.01
C PHE A 244 -7.96 4.90 0.12
N ALA A 245 -6.73 4.46 0.37
CA ALA A 245 -6.41 3.70 1.57
C ALA A 245 -6.62 4.54 2.85
N LEU A 246 -6.24 5.81 2.83
CA LEU A 246 -6.48 6.73 3.94
C LEU A 246 -7.98 6.88 4.22
N GLU A 247 -8.82 7.04 3.19
CA GLU A 247 -10.28 7.13 3.33
C GLU A 247 -10.88 5.84 3.88
N ALA A 248 -10.46 4.68 3.36
CA ALA A 248 -10.93 3.39 3.85
C ALA A 248 -10.58 3.17 5.33
N ILE A 249 -9.34 3.45 5.69
CA ILE A 249 -8.89 3.33 7.08
C ILE A 249 -9.69 4.27 7.98
N ALA A 250 -9.88 5.53 7.59
CA ALA A 250 -10.65 6.49 8.37
C ALA A 250 -12.10 6.02 8.60
N LYS A 251 -12.74 5.48 7.56
CA LYS A 251 -14.09 4.91 7.66
C LYS A 251 -14.15 3.72 8.61
N TRP A 252 -13.15 2.83 8.59
CA TRP A 252 -13.11 1.66 9.46
C TRP A 252 -12.81 2.01 10.93
N LEU A 253 -12.03 3.05 11.16
CA LEU A 253 -11.72 3.54 12.50
C LEU A 253 -12.87 4.33 13.11
N HIS A 254 -13.53 5.17 12.30
CA HIS A 254 -14.55 6.14 12.72
C HIS A 254 -15.79 6.06 11.80
N PRO A 255 -16.55 4.95 11.84
CA PRO A 255 -17.62 4.68 10.89
C PRO A 255 -18.78 5.70 10.95
N GLU A 256 -19.04 6.31 12.10
CA GLU A 256 -20.09 7.31 12.26
C GLU A 256 -19.68 8.63 11.58
N GLU A 257 -18.44 9.07 11.80
CA GLU A 257 -17.89 10.30 11.24
C GLU A 257 -17.67 10.22 9.72
N PHE A 258 -17.48 9.03 9.19
CA PHE A 258 -17.25 8.76 7.76
C PHE A 258 -18.39 7.97 7.11
N ALA A 259 -19.62 8.08 7.65
CA ALA A 259 -20.78 7.36 7.11
C ALA A 259 -21.09 7.75 5.64
N ASP A 260 -20.77 8.98 5.25
CA ASP A 260 -20.93 9.54 3.91
C ASP A 260 -19.80 9.18 2.93
N VAL A 261 -18.75 8.53 3.37
CA VAL A 261 -17.58 8.17 2.54
C VAL A 261 -17.71 6.74 2.05
N ASP A 262 -17.50 6.53 0.75
CA ASP A 262 -17.39 5.21 0.13
C ASP A 262 -16.09 5.13 -0.69
N PRO A 263 -15.01 4.58 -0.12
CA PRO A 263 -13.71 4.52 -0.78
C PRO A 263 -13.72 3.73 -2.10
N ALA A 264 -14.60 2.74 -2.25
CA ALA A 264 -14.72 1.96 -3.47
C ALA A 264 -15.35 2.78 -4.59
N THR A 265 -16.48 3.45 -4.31
CA THR A 265 -17.13 4.38 -5.25
C THR A 265 -16.21 5.55 -5.60
N ASP A 266 -15.49 6.11 -4.66
CA ASP A 266 -14.55 7.21 -4.89
C ASP A 266 -13.36 6.77 -5.78
N PHE A 267 -12.88 5.55 -5.59
CA PHE A 267 -11.80 5.00 -6.42
C PHE A 267 -12.29 4.61 -7.83
N GLU A 268 -13.51 4.12 -7.97
CA GLU A 268 -14.15 3.91 -9.27
C GLU A 268 -14.31 5.24 -10.04
N GLN A 269 -14.81 6.28 -9.38
CA GLN A 269 -14.93 7.61 -9.98
C GLN A 269 -13.57 8.17 -10.40
N PHE A 270 -12.53 7.96 -9.59
CA PHE A 270 -11.18 8.35 -9.93
C PHE A 270 -10.68 7.65 -11.20
N HIS A 271 -11.00 6.37 -11.39
CA HIS A 271 -10.65 5.67 -12.64
C HIS A 271 -11.33 6.32 -13.84
N ALA A 272 -12.61 6.61 -13.74
CA ALA A 272 -13.37 7.25 -14.82
C ALA A 272 -12.82 8.63 -15.20
N ASP A 273 -12.36 9.41 -14.22
CA ASP A 273 -11.91 10.80 -14.45
C ASP A 273 -10.43 10.90 -14.82
N TRP A 274 -9.58 9.99 -14.33
CA TRP A 274 -8.13 10.14 -14.37
C TRP A 274 -7.38 9.07 -15.14
N LEU A 275 -7.91 7.85 -15.22
CA LEU A 275 -7.16 6.72 -15.77
C LEU A 275 -7.65 6.33 -17.16
N PRO A 276 -6.78 5.80 -18.03
CA PRO A 276 -7.15 5.40 -19.38
C PRO A 276 -7.76 3.99 -19.46
N TYR A 277 -8.15 3.41 -18.32
CA TYR A 277 -8.72 2.07 -18.20
C TYR A 277 -9.82 2.04 -17.14
N ASP A 278 -10.79 1.18 -17.36
CA ASP A 278 -11.96 1.05 -16.49
C ASP A 278 -11.59 0.46 -15.13
N TYR A 279 -12.35 0.84 -14.11
CA TYR A 279 -12.31 0.21 -12.80
C TYR A 279 -12.79 -1.24 -12.90
N SER A 280 -12.10 -2.13 -12.23
CA SER A 280 -12.50 -3.53 -12.08
C SER A 280 -11.86 -4.12 -10.83
N GLY A 281 -12.46 -5.15 -10.27
CA GLY A 281 -11.93 -5.87 -9.13
C GLY A 281 -12.30 -5.29 -7.78
N THR A 282 -11.59 -5.71 -6.73
CA THR A 282 -11.89 -5.42 -5.32
C THR A 282 -10.64 -4.95 -4.60
N PHE A 283 -10.73 -3.81 -3.92
CA PHE A 283 -9.58 -3.15 -3.28
C PHE A 283 -9.75 -2.95 -1.78
N PHE A 284 -10.99 -3.00 -1.30
CA PHE A 284 -11.38 -2.75 0.09
C PHE A 284 -12.40 -3.80 0.49
N ILE A 285 -12.21 -4.44 1.64
CA ILE A 285 -13.18 -5.39 2.18
C ILE A 285 -13.38 -5.13 3.67
N ASP A 286 -14.63 -5.03 4.03
CA ASP A 286 -15.12 -5.21 5.39
C ASP A 286 -15.92 -6.52 5.43
N PRO A 287 -15.31 -7.64 5.87
CA PRO A 287 -15.97 -8.94 5.80
C PRO A 287 -17.23 -9.05 6.67
N ALA A 288 -17.37 -8.18 7.66
CA ALA A 288 -18.57 -8.16 8.51
C ALA A 288 -19.80 -7.57 7.80
N HIS A 289 -19.59 -6.80 6.72
CA HIS A 289 -20.62 -6.08 5.99
C HIS A 289 -20.66 -6.40 4.48
N ALA A 290 -19.88 -7.37 4.01
CA ALA A 290 -19.75 -7.69 2.58
C ALA A 290 -21.02 -8.33 1.96
N ASP A 291 -21.97 -8.80 2.75
CA ASP A 291 -23.22 -9.46 2.30
C ASP A 291 -24.47 -8.61 2.58
N SER A 292 -24.35 -7.32 2.92
CA SER A 292 -25.50 -6.49 3.31
C SER A 292 -26.05 -5.59 2.20
#